data_4eda1a6d19dac708a2ca3cc9d62ab3e2
#
_entry.id   4eda1a6d19dac708a2ca3cc9d62ab3e2
#
_cell.length_a   1.000
_cell.length_b   1.000
_cell.length_c   1.000
_cell.angle_alpha   90.00
_cell.angle_beta   90.00
_cell.angle_gamma   90.00
#
_symmetry.space_group_name_H-M   'P 1'
#
loop_
_entity.id
_entity.type
_entity.pdbx_description
1 polymer ?
#
loop_
_entity_poly.entity_id
_entity_poly.type
_entity_poly.pdbx_seq_one_letter_code
_entity_poly.pdbx_strand_id
1 'polypeptide(L)'
;MDITRSRHRRIKSKRMVSKRNFFSIAIMMFVLLFLFQFSMVLRDRQNAYNVNSNLTAREADGENAWEKQKIDLTSKIQTDRNYVLFIGNAAGEMAQSVDRWCDYAKWDLAVYASMEELPKNLEKLPGMLILESEKHARGNNLETLEKLVRKGVIIVFGCLEDPENIENNEELQDFLGIYKVVNESIELTGVKLFKGLLLGGEVVYETPEEEKERQDLALEVPWYQVGSGTKTYMVGLLDQTGLNVSVNNEDLPTIIWRNGIAGGSVFAVVGDYMKDSTALGLLDGMVTEASEYYLYPVVNAQNLSMVNFPAFADENSETMAELYGQQVTGIGRDIMWPSLVSIVEKGKMKMTCFMQPQADYGDGAVPDNKDLVFYLKQMKEQNAEAGLSLQYKNAESLNNKLAQDAEFFRKSGSSYRYGAAFVEEQNLNTVQEELNTEMLKDVSTLVCEYTEAEPVVSYYTDEVTLQTVTSDGMNYHYSDDIRMRSIQSALGYTNVMLNMQDIFWPERDTDRWQIMQKHFSSNLLTYWKNFTVFDSTTLSESNVRTRTFLNLDFSQSRSEDEITLQTSQAGSWFVLRTHGEEIADIEGGTQTKIEEGAYLICAEDTTVKIQVKTAGLHYSK
;
A
#
# COMPACT_ATOMS: atom_id res chain seq x y z
N MET A 1 -4.21 72.31 70.68
CA MET A 1 -2.77 72.16 70.90
C MET A 1 -2.30 71.01 70.12
N ASP A 2 -1.39 71.24 69.28
CA ASP A 2 -0.56 70.44 68.45
C ASP A 2 -1.17 69.55 67.33
N ILE A 3 -0.92 70.13 66.22
CA ILE A 3 -1.18 69.60 64.88
C ILE A 3 0.03 68.80 64.46
N THR A 4 -0.11 67.48 64.27
CA THR A 4 0.92 66.62 63.64
C THR A 4 0.66 66.49 62.14
N ARG A 5 1.50 67.14 61.34
CA ARG A 5 1.55 67.03 59.90
C ARG A 5 2.03 65.67 59.43
N SER A 6 1.16 64.91 58.80
CA SER A 6 1.53 63.68 58.04
C SER A 6 2.22 64.06 56.73
N ARG A 7 3.48 63.68 56.55
CA ARG A 7 4.24 63.87 55.31
C ARG A 7 3.87 62.73 54.36
N HIS A 8 3.12 63.01 53.34
CA HIS A 8 2.98 62.10 52.19
C HIS A 8 4.31 62.04 51.42
N ARG A 9 4.97 60.83 51.48
CA ARG A 9 6.05 60.50 50.59
C ARG A 9 5.49 60.28 49.17
N ARG A 10 5.74 61.15 48.23
CA ARG A 10 5.54 60.96 46.79
C ARG A 10 6.51 59.89 46.32
N ILE A 11 6.00 58.71 45.93
CA ILE A 11 6.73 57.68 45.20
C ILE A 11 7.01 58.29 43.82
N LYS A 12 8.28 58.54 43.52
CA LYS A 12 8.73 58.93 42.18
C LYS A 12 8.50 57.74 41.26
N SER A 13 7.54 57.87 40.32
CA SER A 13 7.37 56.93 39.22
C SER A 13 8.69 56.77 38.46
N LYS A 14 9.16 55.53 38.29
CA LYS A 14 10.28 55.21 37.44
C LYS A 14 10.03 55.80 36.05
N ARG A 15 11.00 56.52 35.54
CA ARG A 15 11.01 57.13 34.21
C ARG A 15 10.64 56.09 33.19
N MET A 16 9.52 56.24 32.52
CA MET A 16 9.22 55.59 31.26
C MET A 16 10.31 55.94 30.26
N VAL A 17 10.88 54.91 29.63
CA VAL A 17 11.83 55.06 28.53
C VAL A 17 11.22 56.03 27.51
N SER A 18 11.95 57.08 27.11
CA SER A 18 11.44 58.03 26.16
C SER A 18 11.04 57.31 24.87
N LYS A 19 9.95 57.75 24.21
CA LYS A 19 9.49 57.11 22.96
C LYS A 19 10.62 56.96 21.94
N ARG A 20 11.55 57.89 21.89
CA ARG A 20 12.73 57.85 21.01
C ARG A 20 13.69 56.70 21.37
N ASN A 21 13.93 56.48 22.65
CA ASN A 21 14.79 55.36 23.11
C ASN A 21 14.09 54.03 22.93
N PHE A 22 12.78 53.97 23.07
CA PHE A 22 12.00 52.77 22.78
C PHE A 22 12.09 52.36 21.29
N PHE A 23 11.91 53.34 20.39
CA PHE A 23 12.06 53.08 18.95
C PHE A 23 13.49 52.67 18.58
N SER A 24 14.52 53.27 19.17
CA SER A 24 15.91 52.88 18.94
C SER A 24 16.21 51.47 19.43
N ILE A 25 15.67 51.09 20.58
CA ILE A 25 15.82 49.70 21.11
C ILE A 25 15.05 48.71 20.24
N ALA A 26 13.83 49.05 19.80
CA ALA A 26 13.03 48.19 18.92
C ALA A 26 13.73 47.97 17.56
N ILE A 27 14.24 49.05 16.94
CA ILE A 27 15.01 48.92 15.69
C ILE A 27 16.28 48.09 15.91
N MET A 28 17.01 48.30 17.01
CA MET A 28 18.21 47.49 17.31
C MET A 28 17.87 46.02 17.53
N MET A 29 16.74 45.70 18.20
CA MET A 29 16.25 44.33 18.33
C MET A 29 15.88 43.70 16.97
N PHE A 30 15.21 44.45 16.11
CA PHE A 30 14.87 44.02 14.75
C PHE A 30 16.12 43.73 13.91
N VAL A 31 17.12 44.60 13.97
CA VAL A 31 18.41 44.43 13.29
C VAL A 31 19.14 43.21 13.85
N LEU A 32 19.13 43.02 15.17
CA LEU A 32 19.75 41.84 15.80
C LEU A 32 19.04 40.53 15.42
N LEU A 33 17.70 40.51 15.39
CA LEU A 33 16.92 39.39 14.94
C LEU A 33 17.18 39.08 13.46
N PHE A 34 17.23 40.11 12.63
CA PHE A 34 17.56 39.96 11.21
C PHE A 34 18.97 39.41 10.99
N LEU A 35 19.96 39.96 11.72
CA LEU A 35 21.35 39.48 11.68
C LEU A 35 21.47 38.05 12.22
N PHE A 36 20.69 37.71 13.23
CA PHE A 36 20.67 36.32 13.76
C PHE A 36 20.07 35.36 12.75
N GLN A 37 18.92 35.71 12.12
CA GLN A 37 18.35 34.87 11.06
C GLN A 37 19.27 34.79 9.83
N PHE A 38 19.88 35.89 9.44
CA PHE A 38 20.84 35.91 8.34
C PHE A 38 22.10 35.11 8.66
N SER A 39 22.58 35.16 9.91
CA SER A 39 23.69 34.32 10.38
C SER A 39 23.33 32.84 10.41
N MET A 40 22.09 32.48 10.76
CA MET A 40 21.63 31.09 10.70
C MET A 40 21.57 30.58 9.24
N VAL A 41 20.99 31.38 8.33
CA VAL A 41 20.95 31.04 6.91
C VAL A 41 22.36 30.94 6.29
N LEU A 42 23.28 31.85 6.67
CA LEU A 42 24.69 31.75 6.24
C LEU A 42 25.39 30.53 6.83
N ARG A 43 25.13 30.19 8.09
CA ARG A 43 25.71 29.02 8.74
C ARG A 43 25.18 27.73 8.11
N ASP A 44 23.90 27.68 7.79
CA ASP A 44 23.30 26.52 7.12
C ASP A 44 23.82 26.39 5.69
N ARG A 45 23.99 27.50 4.96
CA ARG A 45 24.69 27.50 3.67
C ARG A 45 26.15 27.07 3.79
N GLN A 46 26.89 27.61 4.75
CA GLN A 46 28.28 27.20 4.98
C GLN A 46 28.39 25.74 5.41
N ASN A 47 27.45 25.25 6.22
CA ASN A 47 27.40 23.84 6.58
C ASN A 47 27.03 22.96 5.39
N ALA A 48 26.16 23.42 4.50
CA ALA A 48 25.85 22.74 3.24
C ALA A 48 27.07 22.70 2.30
N TYR A 49 27.87 23.78 2.27
CA TYR A 49 29.13 23.82 1.50
C TYR A 49 30.30 23.06 2.15
N ASN A 50 30.32 22.97 3.49
CA ASN A 50 31.37 22.27 4.26
C ASN A 50 31.01 20.81 4.57
N VAL A 51 29.86 20.31 4.12
CA VAL A 51 29.59 18.89 4.13
C VAL A 51 30.59 18.27 3.17
N ASN A 52 31.58 17.58 3.75
CA ASN A 52 32.61 16.87 3.03
C ASN A 52 32.02 16.18 1.80
N SER A 53 32.64 16.40 0.65
CA SER A 53 32.39 15.69 -0.61
C SER A 53 32.51 14.15 -0.51
N ASN A 54 32.68 13.62 0.68
CA ASN A 54 32.87 12.22 1.04
C ASN A 54 31.66 11.60 1.73
N LEU A 55 30.42 12.12 1.50
CA LEU A 55 29.23 11.34 1.80
C LEU A 55 29.24 10.13 0.86
N THR A 56 29.76 9.02 1.35
CA THR A 56 29.61 7.74 0.66
C THR A 56 28.17 7.28 0.82
N ALA A 57 27.66 6.52 -0.14
CA ALA A 57 26.36 5.84 0.00
C ALA A 57 26.27 5.10 1.35
N ARG A 58 27.39 4.51 1.77
CA ARG A 58 27.56 3.80 3.01
C ARG A 58 27.35 4.68 4.25
N GLU A 59 27.73 5.96 4.18
CA GLU A 59 27.53 6.92 5.26
C GLU A 59 26.14 7.57 5.19
N ALA A 60 25.55 7.64 4.00
CA ALA A 60 24.22 8.19 3.79
C ALA A 60 23.11 7.19 4.21
N ASP A 61 23.28 5.90 3.90
CA ASP A 61 22.26 4.86 4.14
C ASP A 61 22.45 4.11 5.47
N GLY A 62 23.47 4.43 6.25
CA GLY A 62 23.88 3.59 7.38
C GLY A 62 24.57 2.30 6.90
N GLU A 63 24.70 1.32 7.78
CA GLU A 63 25.49 0.10 7.52
C GLU A 63 24.85 -0.88 6.51
N ASN A 64 23.63 -0.63 6.05
CA ASN A 64 22.87 -1.51 5.15
C ASN A 64 23.03 -1.18 3.66
N ALA A 65 24.15 -0.58 3.28
CA ALA A 65 24.42 -0.37 1.87
C ALA A 65 24.36 -1.70 1.10
N TRP A 66 23.41 -1.80 0.23
CA TRP A 66 23.36 -2.41 -1.09
C TRP A 66 24.53 -3.35 -1.46
N GLU A 67 24.72 -4.43 -0.77
CA GLU A 67 25.26 -5.59 -1.45
C GLU A 67 24.07 -6.22 -2.16
N LYS A 68 24.13 -6.36 -3.49
CA LYS A 68 23.24 -7.26 -4.24
C LYS A 68 23.37 -8.63 -3.58
N GLN A 69 22.60 -8.86 -2.53
CA GLN A 69 22.64 -10.13 -1.82
C GLN A 69 22.05 -11.15 -2.79
N LYS A 70 22.90 -12.04 -3.28
CA LYS A 70 22.43 -13.30 -3.85
C LYS A 70 21.80 -14.05 -2.70
N ILE A 71 20.46 -14.11 -2.69
CA ILE A 71 19.76 -14.97 -1.75
C ILE A 71 20.20 -16.39 -2.05
N ASP A 72 20.71 -17.08 -1.04
CA ASP A 72 21.10 -18.49 -1.17
C ASP A 72 19.83 -19.35 -1.25
N LEU A 73 19.44 -19.69 -2.47
CA LEU A 73 18.27 -20.51 -2.78
C LEU A 73 18.46 -22.01 -2.44
N THR A 74 19.50 -22.39 -1.69
CA THR A 74 19.89 -23.78 -1.50
C THR A 74 19.05 -24.54 -0.48
N SER A 75 18.30 -23.88 0.38
CA SER A 75 17.44 -24.57 1.36
C SER A 75 16.03 -24.77 0.81
N LYS A 76 15.82 -25.79 0.00
CA LYS A 76 14.45 -26.22 -0.36
C LYS A 76 13.88 -27.06 0.77
N ILE A 77 12.76 -26.64 1.32
CA ILE A 77 11.93 -27.47 2.18
C ILE A 77 11.06 -28.33 1.26
N GLN A 78 10.99 -29.62 1.55
CA GLN A 78 10.05 -30.49 0.84
C GLN A 78 8.64 -30.17 1.35
N THR A 79 7.87 -29.42 0.56
CA THR A 79 6.52 -29.01 0.91
C THR A 79 5.50 -29.78 0.08
N ASP A 80 4.49 -30.31 0.75
CA ASP A 80 3.27 -30.78 0.08
C ASP A 80 2.33 -29.56 -0.06
N ARG A 81 2.56 -28.76 -1.12
CA ARG A 81 1.79 -27.55 -1.36
C ARG A 81 0.31 -27.87 -1.61
N ASN A 82 -0.58 -27.07 -1.07
CA ASN A 82 -1.96 -27.07 -1.48
C ASN A 82 -2.08 -26.62 -2.95
N TYR A 83 -3.17 -26.98 -3.61
CA TYR A 83 -3.39 -26.51 -4.96
C TYR A 83 -4.82 -26.02 -5.18
N VAL A 84 -4.97 -25.15 -6.17
CA VAL A 84 -6.22 -24.57 -6.64
C VAL A 84 -6.56 -25.15 -8.00
N LEU A 85 -7.84 -25.43 -8.20
CA LEU A 85 -8.40 -25.63 -9.52
C LEU A 85 -9.11 -24.34 -9.93
N PHE A 86 -8.74 -23.77 -11.08
CA PHE A 86 -9.46 -22.66 -11.70
C PHE A 86 -10.19 -23.18 -12.95
N ILE A 87 -11.48 -22.85 -13.04
CA ILE A 87 -12.33 -23.22 -14.18
C ILE A 87 -12.80 -21.94 -14.86
N GLY A 88 -12.32 -21.70 -16.07
CA GLY A 88 -12.65 -20.50 -16.84
C GLY A 88 -11.63 -20.19 -17.92
N ASN A 89 -11.59 -18.94 -18.36
CA ASN A 89 -10.66 -18.46 -19.37
C ASN A 89 -9.24 -18.34 -18.81
N ALA A 90 -8.34 -19.20 -19.24
CA ALA A 90 -6.93 -19.20 -18.78
C ALA A 90 -6.16 -17.88 -19.10
N ALA A 91 -6.61 -17.11 -20.09
CA ALA A 91 -6.01 -15.82 -20.46
C ALA A 91 -6.79 -14.63 -19.86
N GLY A 92 -7.82 -14.88 -19.06
CA GLY A 92 -8.64 -13.84 -18.44
C GLY A 92 -7.96 -13.18 -17.23
N GLU A 93 -8.39 -11.99 -16.90
CA GLU A 93 -7.89 -11.19 -15.76
C GLU A 93 -8.04 -11.93 -14.41
N MET A 94 -9.17 -12.63 -14.22
CA MET A 94 -9.41 -13.43 -13.01
C MET A 94 -8.41 -14.58 -12.90
N ALA A 95 -8.11 -15.31 -13.99
CA ALA A 95 -7.11 -16.37 -13.99
C ALA A 95 -5.71 -15.84 -13.62
N GLN A 96 -5.34 -14.67 -14.14
CA GLN A 96 -4.08 -14.01 -13.81
C GLN A 96 -4.02 -13.58 -12.33
N SER A 97 -5.11 -13.05 -11.78
CA SER A 97 -5.19 -12.67 -10.37
C SER A 97 -5.10 -13.87 -9.44
N VAL A 98 -5.74 -15.00 -9.80
CA VAL A 98 -5.64 -16.27 -9.07
C VAL A 98 -4.23 -16.85 -9.15
N ASP A 99 -3.59 -16.80 -10.31
CA ASP A 99 -2.20 -17.26 -10.50
C ASP A 99 -1.23 -16.48 -9.59
N ARG A 100 -1.33 -15.16 -9.59
CA ARG A 100 -0.55 -14.28 -8.69
C ARG A 100 -0.78 -14.60 -7.21
N TRP A 101 -2.04 -14.82 -6.83
CA TRP A 101 -2.35 -15.21 -5.46
C TRP A 101 -1.73 -16.56 -5.11
N CYS A 102 -1.79 -17.56 -6.00
CA CYS A 102 -1.15 -18.86 -5.80
C CYS A 102 0.36 -18.74 -5.61
N ASP A 103 1.03 -17.93 -6.42
CA ASP A 103 2.46 -17.63 -6.29
C ASP A 103 2.80 -17.03 -4.91
N TYR A 104 1.99 -16.09 -4.44
CA TYR A 104 2.19 -15.42 -3.14
C TYR A 104 1.88 -16.33 -1.96
N ALA A 105 0.76 -17.03 -2.00
CA ALA A 105 0.35 -17.99 -0.96
C ALA A 105 1.16 -19.29 -0.97
N LYS A 106 2.02 -19.49 -2.00
CA LYS A 106 2.81 -20.71 -2.24
C LYS A 106 1.92 -21.94 -2.46
N TRP A 107 0.83 -21.74 -3.21
CA TRP A 107 -0.06 -22.82 -3.67
C TRP A 107 0.20 -23.12 -5.15
N ASP A 108 -0.07 -24.35 -5.58
CA ASP A 108 0.01 -24.72 -6.99
C ASP A 108 -1.32 -24.41 -7.70
N LEU A 109 -1.28 -24.09 -9.00
CA LEU A 109 -2.47 -23.78 -9.80
C LEU A 109 -2.63 -24.79 -10.95
N ALA A 110 -3.86 -25.26 -11.15
CA ALA A 110 -4.25 -26.01 -12.35
C ALA A 110 -5.47 -25.33 -12.98
N VAL A 111 -5.39 -25.00 -14.26
CA VAL A 111 -6.42 -24.28 -15.01
C VAL A 111 -7.08 -25.20 -16.03
N TYR A 112 -8.41 -25.18 -16.07
CA TYR A 112 -9.23 -25.90 -17.06
C TYR A 112 -10.27 -24.95 -17.66
N ALA A 113 -10.59 -25.13 -18.92
CA ALA A 113 -11.59 -24.28 -19.57
C ALA A 113 -13.02 -24.62 -19.11
N SER A 114 -13.27 -25.86 -18.67
CA SER A 114 -14.59 -26.30 -18.21
C SER A 114 -14.51 -27.43 -17.19
N MET A 115 -15.58 -27.67 -16.45
CA MET A 115 -15.70 -28.77 -15.49
C MET A 115 -15.60 -30.17 -16.14
N GLU A 116 -15.96 -30.30 -17.42
CA GLU A 116 -15.91 -31.54 -18.19
C GLU A 116 -14.48 -31.98 -18.49
N GLU A 117 -13.51 -31.06 -18.47
CA GLU A 117 -12.10 -31.36 -18.67
C GLU A 117 -11.41 -31.90 -17.41
N LEU A 118 -12.06 -31.79 -16.25
CA LEU A 118 -11.50 -32.29 -15.01
C LEU A 118 -11.28 -33.81 -15.07
N PRO A 119 -10.15 -34.29 -14.53
CA PRO A 119 -9.93 -35.74 -14.38
C PRO A 119 -11.03 -36.39 -13.53
N LYS A 120 -11.58 -37.49 -13.99
CA LYS A 120 -12.63 -38.23 -13.25
C LYS A 120 -12.22 -38.64 -11.83
N ASN A 121 -10.91 -38.87 -11.61
CA ASN A 121 -10.32 -39.13 -10.30
C ASN A 121 -9.19 -38.14 -10.09
N LEU A 122 -9.34 -37.24 -9.12
CA LEU A 122 -8.28 -36.38 -8.66
C LEU A 122 -7.36 -37.17 -7.74
N GLU A 123 -6.06 -37.23 -8.04
CA GLU A 123 -5.07 -37.95 -7.21
C GLU A 123 -4.97 -37.32 -5.82
N LYS A 124 -5.05 -35.97 -5.75
CA LYS A 124 -5.11 -35.15 -4.54
C LYS A 124 -6.34 -34.24 -4.64
N LEU A 125 -7.03 -34.00 -3.52
CA LEU A 125 -8.11 -33.02 -3.49
C LEU A 125 -7.53 -31.61 -3.49
N PRO A 126 -8.08 -30.67 -4.28
CA PRO A 126 -7.70 -29.28 -4.20
C PRO A 126 -8.12 -28.67 -2.85
N GLY A 127 -7.38 -27.73 -2.35
CA GLY A 127 -7.81 -26.91 -1.21
C GLY A 127 -8.97 -25.98 -1.59
N MET A 128 -8.93 -25.49 -2.84
CA MET A 128 -9.95 -24.57 -3.37
C MET A 128 -10.23 -24.86 -4.86
N LEU A 129 -11.49 -24.69 -5.27
CA LEU A 129 -11.91 -24.69 -6.66
C LEU A 129 -12.60 -23.36 -6.95
N ILE A 130 -12.08 -22.61 -7.90
CA ILE A 130 -12.59 -21.31 -8.31
C ILE A 130 -13.25 -21.45 -9.68
N LEU A 131 -14.50 -21.06 -9.78
CA LEU A 131 -15.26 -20.95 -11.02
C LEU A 131 -15.29 -19.48 -11.45
N GLU A 132 -14.92 -19.19 -12.69
CA GLU A 132 -14.99 -17.82 -13.23
C GLU A 132 -16.40 -17.24 -13.09
N SER A 133 -17.44 -18.07 -13.41
CA SER A 133 -18.83 -17.68 -13.19
C SER A 133 -19.72 -18.90 -12.91
N GLU A 134 -20.99 -18.65 -12.54
CA GLU A 134 -22.02 -19.68 -12.31
C GLU A 134 -22.32 -20.52 -13.56
N LYS A 135 -21.95 -20.06 -14.76
CA LYS A 135 -22.14 -20.79 -16.02
C LYS A 135 -21.45 -22.15 -16.02
N HIS A 136 -20.37 -22.31 -15.26
CA HIS A 136 -19.63 -23.55 -15.10
C HIS A 136 -20.32 -24.57 -14.17
N ALA A 137 -21.35 -24.15 -13.41
CA ALA A 137 -22.10 -25.02 -12.48
C ALA A 137 -23.36 -25.64 -13.08
N ARG A 138 -23.54 -25.64 -14.41
CA ARG A 138 -24.75 -26.12 -15.07
C ARG A 138 -24.83 -27.64 -15.12
N GLY A 139 -26.05 -28.18 -15.06
CA GLY A 139 -26.34 -29.61 -15.21
C GLY A 139 -25.66 -30.47 -14.14
N ASN A 140 -25.00 -31.55 -14.54
CA ASN A 140 -24.34 -32.50 -13.63
C ASN A 140 -23.13 -31.92 -12.89
N ASN A 141 -22.66 -30.73 -13.27
CA ASN A 141 -21.51 -30.08 -12.64
C ASN A 141 -21.84 -29.67 -11.20
N LEU A 142 -23.08 -29.26 -10.93
CA LEU A 142 -23.52 -28.88 -9.59
C LEU A 142 -23.42 -30.06 -8.61
N GLU A 143 -23.84 -31.27 -9.02
CA GLU A 143 -23.69 -32.50 -8.21
C GLU A 143 -22.19 -32.82 -7.91
N THR A 144 -21.32 -32.52 -8.88
CA THR A 144 -19.87 -32.69 -8.70
C THR A 144 -19.31 -31.69 -7.71
N LEU A 145 -19.73 -30.43 -7.78
CA LEU A 145 -19.36 -29.38 -6.82
C LEU A 145 -19.84 -29.70 -5.41
N GLU A 146 -21.07 -30.18 -5.24
CA GLU A 146 -21.56 -30.63 -3.93
C GLU A 146 -20.71 -31.77 -3.33
N LYS A 147 -20.29 -32.73 -4.15
CA LYS A 147 -19.40 -33.82 -3.70
C LYS A 147 -18.04 -33.30 -3.25
N LEU A 148 -17.50 -32.27 -3.92
CA LEU A 148 -16.25 -31.64 -3.55
C LEU A 148 -16.37 -30.85 -2.24
N VAL A 149 -17.44 -30.06 -2.08
CA VAL A 149 -17.72 -29.34 -0.81
C VAL A 149 -17.79 -30.30 0.37
N ARG A 150 -18.54 -31.41 0.22
CA ARG A 150 -18.63 -32.45 1.27
C ARG A 150 -17.30 -33.10 1.63
N LYS A 151 -16.29 -33.01 0.77
CA LYS A 151 -14.92 -33.47 1.02
C LYS A 151 -14.01 -32.37 1.58
N GLY A 152 -14.53 -31.18 1.85
CA GLY A 152 -13.80 -30.07 2.43
C GLY A 152 -13.13 -29.13 1.40
N VAL A 153 -13.43 -29.26 0.11
CA VAL A 153 -12.96 -28.32 -0.92
C VAL A 153 -13.74 -27.01 -0.82
N ILE A 154 -13.05 -25.90 -0.75
CA ILE A 154 -13.64 -24.57 -0.78
C ILE A 154 -14.06 -24.25 -2.21
N ILE A 155 -15.33 -23.92 -2.43
CA ILE A 155 -15.83 -23.52 -3.75
C ILE A 155 -15.99 -22.01 -3.77
N VAL A 156 -15.50 -21.36 -4.84
CA VAL A 156 -15.60 -19.91 -5.05
C VAL A 156 -16.19 -19.64 -6.43
N PHE A 157 -17.28 -18.89 -6.48
CA PHE A 157 -17.79 -18.28 -7.70
C PHE A 157 -17.22 -16.88 -7.79
N GLY A 158 -16.29 -16.67 -8.72
CA GLY A 158 -15.51 -15.44 -8.84
C GLY A 158 -16.33 -14.23 -9.32
N CYS A 159 -17.36 -14.48 -10.15
CA CYS A 159 -18.34 -13.47 -10.55
C CYS A 159 -19.68 -14.13 -10.89
N LEU A 160 -20.77 -13.64 -10.32
CA LEU A 160 -22.13 -14.03 -10.73
C LEU A 160 -22.62 -13.04 -11.78
N GLU A 161 -22.81 -13.52 -13.02
CA GLU A 161 -23.09 -12.67 -14.19
C GLU A 161 -24.51 -12.82 -14.74
N ASP A 162 -25.21 -13.93 -14.47
CA ASP A 162 -26.48 -14.31 -15.11
C ASP A 162 -27.58 -14.51 -14.05
N PRO A 163 -28.19 -13.41 -13.56
CA PRO A 163 -29.25 -13.47 -12.54
C PRO A 163 -30.51 -14.22 -13.00
N GLU A 164 -30.82 -14.19 -14.30
CA GLU A 164 -31.98 -14.91 -14.85
C GLU A 164 -31.74 -16.44 -14.75
N ASN A 165 -30.53 -16.92 -15.05
CA ASN A 165 -30.21 -18.33 -14.91
C ASN A 165 -30.25 -18.78 -13.44
N ILE A 166 -29.81 -17.92 -12.50
CA ILE A 166 -29.88 -18.20 -11.07
C ILE A 166 -31.36 -18.23 -10.61
N GLU A 167 -32.19 -17.27 -11.02
CA GLU A 167 -33.60 -17.22 -10.64
C GLU A 167 -34.40 -18.45 -11.12
N ASN A 168 -34.04 -18.98 -12.27
CA ASN A 168 -34.70 -20.15 -12.85
C ASN A 168 -34.14 -21.52 -12.41
N ASN A 169 -33.15 -21.54 -11.47
CA ASN A 169 -32.49 -22.75 -11.03
C ASN A 169 -32.43 -22.87 -9.49
N GLU A 170 -33.47 -23.51 -8.90
CA GLU A 170 -33.61 -23.69 -7.45
C GLU A 170 -32.40 -24.43 -6.85
N GLU A 171 -31.83 -25.45 -7.51
CA GLU A 171 -30.69 -26.18 -6.99
C GLU A 171 -29.43 -25.29 -6.89
N LEU A 172 -29.22 -24.40 -7.88
CA LEU A 172 -28.13 -23.43 -7.86
C LEU A 172 -28.36 -22.33 -6.81
N GLN A 173 -29.60 -21.86 -6.64
CA GLN A 173 -29.94 -20.91 -5.57
C GLN A 173 -29.62 -21.50 -4.20
N ASP A 174 -30.05 -22.73 -3.93
CA ASP A 174 -29.77 -23.43 -2.66
C ASP A 174 -28.26 -23.61 -2.45
N PHE A 175 -27.54 -23.95 -3.51
CA PHE A 175 -26.07 -24.14 -3.44
C PHE A 175 -25.34 -22.82 -3.16
N LEU A 176 -25.79 -21.73 -3.75
CA LEU A 176 -25.27 -20.37 -3.51
C LEU A 176 -25.79 -19.75 -2.20
N GLY A 177 -26.86 -20.29 -1.62
CA GLY A 177 -27.54 -19.72 -0.46
C GLY A 177 -28.38 -18.48 -0.80
N ILE A 178 -28.79 -18.32 -2.05
CA ILE A 178 -29.65 -17.23 -2.51
C ILE A 178 -31.11 -17.57 -2.20
N TYR A 179 -31.77 -16.70 -1.45
CA TYR A 179 -33.20 -16.83 -1.14
C TYR A 179 -34.07 -16.26 -2.26
N LYS A 180 -33.62 -15.15 -2.87
CA LYS A 180 -34.38 -14.45 -3.88
C LYS A 180 -33.48 -13.57 -4.76
N VAL A 181 -33.76 -13.54 -6.06
CA VAL A 181 -33.32 -12.50 -6.99
C VAL A 181 -34.34 -11.37 -6.93
N VAL A 182 -33.94 -10.20 -6.42
CA VAL A 182 -34.84 -9.06 -6.23
C VAL A 182 -34.91 -8.21 -7.49
N ASN A 183 -33.74 -8.02 -8.12
CA ASN A 183 -33.61 -7.27 -9.36
C ASN A 183 -32.40 -7.82 -10.15
N GLU A 184 -32.54 -7.84 -11.47
CA GLU A 184 -31.44 -8.27 -12.36
C GLU A 184 -30.28 -7.28 -12.37
N SER A 185 -30.56 -5.99 -12.14
CA SER A 185 -29.59 -4.93 -12.10
C SER A 185 -30.07 -3.76 -11.26
N ILE A 186 -29.16 -3.23 -10.39
CA ILE A 186 -29.38 -2.04 -9.58
C ILE A 186 -28.10 -1.24 -9.45
N GLU A 187 -28.22 0.08 -9.52
CA GLU A 187 -27.11 1.00 -9.30
C GLU A 187 -26.88 1.21 -7.80
N LEU A 188 -25.61 1.06 -7.37
CA LEU A 188 -25.16 1.27 -6.01
C LEU A 188 -24.60 2.68 -5.82
N THR A 189 -24.79 3.25 -4.64
CA THR A 189 -24.18 4.53 -4.21
C THR A 189 -22.88 4.33 -3.43
N GLY A 190 -22.53 3.10 -3.14
CA GLY A 190 -21.34 2.74 -2.38
C GLY A 190 -21.39 1.30 -1.92
N VAL A 191 -20.46 0.92 -1.04
CA VAL A 191 -20.40 -0.43 -0.47
C VAL A 191 -20.07 -0.40 1.02
N LYS A 192 -20.51 -1.41 1.74
CA LYS A 192 -20.14 -1.66 3.13
C LYS A 192 -19.43 -3.01 3.24
N LEU A 193 -18.22 -2.99 3.75
CA LEU A 193 -17.42 -4.16 4.06
C LEU A 193 -17.56 -4.52 5.54
N PHE A 194 -17.87 -5.78 5.84
CA PHE A 194 -17.93 -6.33 7.19
C PHE A 194 -16.61 -7.02 7.56
N LYS A 195 -16.46 -7.34 8.85
CA LYS A 195 -15.31 -8.13 9.35
C LYS A 195 -15.31 -9.54 8.79
N GLY A 196 -14.11 -10.09 8.62
CA GLY A 196 -13.88 -11.51 8.35
C GLY A 196 -13.01 -11.79 7.14
N LEU A 197 -13.24 -11.16 5.99
CA LEU A 197 -12.39 -11.38 4.82
C LEU A 197 -11.10 -10.56 4.91
N LEU A 198 -11.20 -9.24 4.87
CA LEU A 198 -10.04 -8.35 4.90
C LEU A 198 -9.69 -7.91 6.32
N LEU A 199 -8.41 -7.68 6.57
CA LEU A 199 -7.93 -7.06 7.80
C LEU A 199 -8.36 -5.58 7.88
N GLY A 200 -8.31 -4.99 9.09
CA GLY A 200 -8.63 -3.59 9.33
C GLY A 200 -10.10 -3.32 9.68
N GLY A 201 -10.90 -4.37 9.91
CA GLY A 201 -12.27 -4.26 10.42
C GLY A 201 -13.31 -3.79 9.40
N GLU A 202 -14.43 -3.26 9.90
CA GLU A 202 -15.53 -2.77 9.06
C GLU A 202 -15.21 -1.41 8.46
N VAL A 203 -15.70 -1.18 7.22
CA VAL A 203 -15.61 0.12 6.54
C VAL A 203 -16.84 0.36 5.68
N VAL A 204 -17.24 1.61 5.58
CA VAL A 204 -18.31 2.09 4.71
C VAL A 204 -17.70 3.05 3.70
N TYR A 205 -17.88 2.76 2.44
CA TYR A 205 -17.51 3.60 1.32
C TYR A 205 -18.81 4.17 0.72
N GLU A 206 -19.21 5.30 1.22
CA GLU A 206 -20.38 6.04 0.76
C GLU A 206 -19.97 7.49 0.51
N THR A 207 -20.29 7.99 -0.68
CA THR A 207 -19.93 9.35 -1.05
C THR A 207 -21.08 10.29 -0.73
N PRO A 208 -20.90 11.34 0.07
CA PRO A 208 -21.84 12.43 0.19
C PRO A 208 -22.05 13.10 -1.19
N GLU A 209 -23.27 13.56 -1.48
CA GLU A 209 -23.60 14.23 -2.75
C GLU A 209 -22.65 15.37 -3.14
N GLU A 210 -21.98 15.97 -2.16
CA GLU A 210 -21.07 17.11 -2.34
C GLU A 210 -19.68 16.70 -2.88
N GLU A 211 -19.33 15.39 -2.85
CA GLU A 211 -18.00 14.87 -3.24
C GLU A 211 -18.09 13.83 -4.37
N LYS A 212 -18.89 14.10 -5.41
CA LYS A 212 -19.15 13.16 -6.53
C LYS A 212 -17.90 12.66 -7.27
N GLU A 213 -16.78 13.35 -7.14
CA GLU A 213 -15.50 12.94 -7.75
C GLU A 213 -14.93 11.63 -7.17
N ARG A 214 -15.40 11.20 -5.99
CA ARG A 214 -15.02 9.93 -5.36
C ARG A 214 -15.96 8.76 -5.63
N GLN A 215 -17.00 8.96 -6.44
CA GLN A 215 -18.00 7.94 -6.81
C GLN A 215 -17.46 6.97 -7.86
N ASP A 216 -16.37 6.31 -7.59
CA ASP A 216 -15.82 5.23 -8.41
C ASP A 216 -16.39 3.84 -8.05
N LEU A 217 -17.31 3.77 -7.08
CA LEU A 217 -18.05 2.57 -6.69
C LEU A 217 -19.55 2.64 -7.07
N ALA A 218 -19.91 3.49 -8.02
CA ALA A 218 -21.23 3.44 -8.67
C ALA A 218 -21.28 2.20 -9.58
N LEU A 219 -21.55 1.05 -8.97
CA LEU A 219 -21.56 -0.24 -9.65
C LEU A 219 -23.00 -0.60 -10.01
N GLU A 220 -23.19 -1.13 -11.19
CA GLU A 220 -24.44 -1.77 -11.60
C GLU A 220 -24.32 -3.27 -11.37
N VAL A 221 -25.12 -3.80 -10.43
CA VAL A 221 -25.02 -5.20 -9.98
C VAL A 221 -26.38 -5.85 -9.83
N PRO A 222 -26.47 -7.19 -9.94
CA PRO A 222 -27.67 -7.92 -9.56
C PRO A 222 -27.95 -7.79 -8.06
N TRP A 223 -29.23 -7.73 -7.69
CA TRP A 223 -29.63 -7.71 -6.29
C TRP A 223 -30.08 -9.08 -5.83
N TYR A 224 -29.19 -9.76 -5.10
CA TYR A 224 -29.49 -11.01 -4.41
C TYR A 224 -29.78 -10.76 -2.93
N GLN A 225 -30.84 -11.41 -2.43
CA GLN A 225 -31.08 -11.62 -1.01
C GLN A 225 -30.64 -13.04 -0.64
N VAL A 226 -29.83 -13.16 0.40
CA VAL A 226 -29.29 -14.44 0.87
C VAL A 226 -30.08 -15.00 2.04
N GLY A 227 -30.13 -16.32 2.16
CA GLY A 227 -30.90 -17.03 3.18
C GLY A 227 -30.22 -17.11 4.54
N SER A 228 -30.98 -17.59 5.54
CA SER A 228 -30.45 -17.90 6.86
C SER A 228 -29.45 -19.05 6.79
N GLY A 229 -28.24 -18.89 7.18
CA GLY A 229 -27.14 -19.86 7.06
C GLY A 229 -26.00 -19.36 6.23
N THR A 230 -26.18 -18.23 5.56
CA THR A 230 -25.13 -17.49 4.89
C THR A 230 -24.47 -16.49 5.84
N LYS A 231 -23.19 -16.19 5.58
CA LYS A 231 -22.46 -15.08 6.20
C LYS A 231 -22.10 -14.06 5.13
N THR A 232 -22.60 -12.86 5.28
CA THR A 232 -22.33 -11.75 4.36
C THR A 232 -21.09 -10.98 4.79
N TYR A 233 -20.21 -10.67 3.85
CA TYR A 233 -18.97 -9.91 4.06
C TYR A 233 -18.99 -8.54 3.40
N MET A 234 -19.83 -8.34 2.37
CA MET A 234 -19.94 -7.07 1.67
C MET A 234 -21.35 -6.89 1.12
N VAL A 235 -21.90 -5.69 1.27
CA VAL A 235 -23.20 -5.28 0.72
C VAL A 235 -23.07 -3.98 -0.05
N GLY A 236 -23.91 -3.82 -1.07
CA GLY A 236 -24.10 -2.56 -1.79
C GLY A 236 -24.99 -1.61 -1.02
N LEU A 237 -24.71 -0.31 -1.12
CA LEU A 237 -25.54 0.75 -0.56
C LEU A 237 -26.44 1.32 -1.64
N LEU A 238 -27.65 1.70 -1.25
CA LEU A 238 -28.68 2.24 -2.15
C LEU A 238 -28.97 3.69 -1.78
N ASP A 239 -29.32 4.49 -2.77
CA ASP A 239 -29.86 5.83 -2.54
C ASP A 239 -31.17 5.72 -1.73
N GLN A 240 -31.15 6.24 -0.50
CA GLN A 240 -32.28 6.24 0.42
C GLN A 240 -33.17 7.48 0.27
N THR A 241 -32.84 8.41 -0.65
CA THR A 241 -33.63 9.61 -0.92
C THR A 241 -34.97 9.23 -1.55
N GLY A 242 -35.94 8.92 -0.72
CA GLY A 242 -37.30 8.48 -1.15
C GLY A 242 -37.79 7.21 -0.47
N LEU A 243 -36.96 6.50 0.23
CA LEU A 243 -37.36 5.37 1.06
C LEU A 243 -37.77 5.87 2.45
N ASN A 244 -39.01 5.68 2.83
CA ASN A 244 -39.54 6.05 4.15
C ASN A 244 -39.15 5.09 5.28
N VAL A 245 -38.21 4.17 5.04
CA VAL A 245 -37.81 3.10 5.97
C VAL A 245 -36.29 2.95 5.95
N SER A 246 -35.70 2.89 7.13
CA SER A 246 -34.32 2.44 7.31
C SER A 246 -34.19 1.00 6.79
N VAL A 247 -33.42 0.79 5.73
CA VAL A 247 -33.15 -0.55 5.19
C VAL A 247 -32.15 -1.24 6.10
N ASN A 248 -32.45 -2.45 6.57
CA ASN A 248 -31.48 -3.25 7.33
C ASN A 248 -30.38 -3.77 6.40
N ASN A 249 -29.19 -4.05 6.95
CA ASN A 249 -28.10 -4.62 6.15
C ASN A 249 -28.47 -5.95 5.45
N GLU A 250 -29.39 -6.71 6.01
CA GLU A 250 -29.89 -7.97 5.45
C GLU A 250 -30.79 -7.77 4.22
N ASP A 251 -31.35 -6.57 4.06
CA ASP A 251 -32.21 -6.18 2.95
C ASP A 251 -31.45 -5.46 1.82
N LEU A 252 -30.11 -5.27 1.95
CA LEU A 252 -29.26 -4.63 0.96
C LEU A 252 -28.77 -5.65 -0.10
N PRO A 253 -28.39 -5.20 -1.32
CA PRO A 253 -27.76 -6.06 -2.31
C PRO A 253 -26.50 -6.72 -1.76
N THR A 254 -26.47 -8.04 -1.72
CA THR A 254 -25.33 -8.78 -1.22
C THR A 254 -24.26 -8.92 -2.31
N ILE A 255 -23.02 -8.51 -2.01
CA ILE A 255 -21.91 -8.49 -2.96
C ILE A 255 -20.96 -9.67 -2.75
N ILE A 256 -20.56 -9.93 -1.49
CA ILE A 256 -19.69 -11.07 -1.16
C ILE A 256 -20.27 -11.79 0.06
N TRP A 257 -20.47 -13.11 -0.09
CA TRP A 257 -20.99 -13.94 0.99
C TRP A 257 -20.47 -15.37 0.93
N ARG A 258 -20.66 -16.10 2.03
CA ARG A 258 -20.40 -17.53 2.15
C ARG A 258 -21.68 -18.27 2.50
N ASN A 259 -21.98 -19.35 1.80
CA ASN A 259 -22.98 -20.34 2.18
C ASN A 259 -22.29 -21.56 2.81
N GLY A 260 -22.82 -22.03 3.93
CA GLY A 260 -22.34 -23.25 4.62
C GLY A 260 -23.13 -24.46 4.18
N ILE A 261 -22.51 -25.42 3.47
CA ILE A 261 -23.16 -26.64 2.99
C ILE A 261 -22.44 -27.84 3.56
N ALA A 262 -23.14 -28.68 4.30
CA ALA A 262 -22.64 -29.99 4.79
C ALA A 262 -21.24 -29.93 5.46
N GLY A 263 -20.96 -28.84 6.15
CA GLY A 263 -19.68 -28.59 6.81
C GLY A 263 -18.59 -27.99 5.92
N GLY A 264 -18.87 -27.74 4.63
CA GLY A 264 -17.98 -27.03 3.72
C GLY A 264 -18.45 -25.61 3.43
N SER A 265 -17.71 -24.89 2.58
CA SER A 265 -17.92 -23.47 2.29
C SER A 265 -18.04 -23.22 0.78
N VAL A 266 -19.08 -22.48 0.40
CA VAL A 266 -19.30 -21.96 -0.95
C VAL A 266 -19.31 -20.44 -0.87
N PHE A 267 -18.35 -19.78 -1.51
CA PHE A 267 -18.30 -18.33 -1.62
C PHE A 267 -18.85 -17.87 -2.95
N ALA A 268 -19.50 -16.72 -2.95
CA ALA A 268 -19.97 -16.06 -4.15
C ALA A 268 -19.61 -14.57 -4.11
N VAL A 269 -19.20 -14.07 -5.26
CA VAL A 269 -18.81 -12.69 -5.49
C VAL A 269 -19.65 -12.11 -6.63
N VAL A 270 -20.08 -10.88 -6.48
CA VAL A 270 -20.77 -10.09 -7.50
C VAL A 270 -19.88 -8.91 -7.86
N GLY A 271 -19.72 -8.62 -9.15
CA GLY A 271 -18.83 -7.58 -9.65
C GLY A 271 -17.40 -8.05 -9.85
N ASP A 272 -16.50 -7.12 -10.16
CA ASP A 272 -15.17 -7.39 -10.72
C ASP A 272 -14.05 -7.55 -9.68
N TYR A 273 -14.39 -7.73 -8.41
CA TYR A 273 -13.42 -7.80 -7.30
C TYR A 273 -12.39 -8.94 -7.39
N MET A 274 -12.62 -9.91 -8.27
CA MET A 274 -11.69 -11.03 -8.49
C MET A 274 -10.81 -10.87 -9.73
N LYS A 275 -10.95 -9.75 -10.47
CA LYS A 275 -10.23 -9.54 -11.74
C LYS A 275 -8.92 -8.77 -11.59
N ASP A 276 -8.68 -8.13 -10.45
CA ASP A 276 -7.46 -7.38 -10.15
C ASP A 276 -6.82 -7.80 -8.83
N SER A 277 -5.86 -7.05 -8.32
CA SER A 277 -5.18 -7.32 -7.05
C SER A 277 -6.11 -7.28 -5.82
N THR A 278 -7.36 -6.86 -5.96
CA THR A 278 -8.38 -6.98 -4.92
C THR A 278 -8.67 -8.45 -4.58
N ALA A 279 -8.49 -9.36 -5.53
CA ALA A 279 -8.63 -10.81 -5.30
C ALA A 279 -7.68 -11.36 -4.22
N LEU A 280 -6.49 -10.80 -4.07
CA LEU A 280 -5.43 -11.36 -3.22
C LEU A 280 -5.89 -11.57 -1.77
N GLY A 281 -6.29 -10.50 -1.09
CA GLY A 281 -6.74 -10.58 0.30
C GLY A 281 -8.12 -11.22 0.45
N LEU A 282 -8.99 -11.14 -0.57
CA LEU A 282 -10.27 -11.82 -0.57
C LEU A 282 -10.07 -13.35 -0.55
N LEU A 283 -9.17 -13.88 -1.37
CA LEU A 283 -8.86 -15.31 -1.41
C LEU A 283 -8.23 -15.80 -0.09
N ASP A 284 -7.27 -15.05 0.49
CA ASP A 284 -6.75 -15.35 1.82
C ASP A 284 -7.84 -15.31 2.91
N GLY A 285 -8.75 -14.34 2.81
CA GLY A 285 -9.90 -14.25 3.68
C GLY A 285 -10.85 -15.44 3.54
N MET A 286 -11.10 -15.91 2.31
CA MET A 286 -11.95 -17.08 2.05
C MET A 286 -11.32 -18.37 2.59
N VAL A 287 -9.99 -18.54 2.44
CA VAL A 287 -9.27 -19.67 3.06
C VAL A 287 -9.38 -19.57 4.59
N THR A 288 -9.16 -18.40 5.15
CA THR A 288 -9.28 -18.16 6.60
C THR A 288 -10.66 -18.55 7.12
N GLU A 289 -11.71 -18.03 6.50
CA GLU A 289 -13.10 -18.25 6.92
C GLU A 289 -13.58 -19.70 6.79
N ALA A 290 -12.91 -20.48 5.94
CA ALA A 290 -13.22 -21.89 5.72
C ALA A 290 -12.35 -22.87 6.52
N SER A 291 -11.29 -22.38 7.19
CA SER A 291 -10.30 -23.19 7.92
C SER A 291 -10.33 -22.89 9.41
N GLU A 292 -9.83 -23.80 10.25
CA GLU A 292 -9.68 -23.54 11.70
C GLU A 292 -8.66 -22.45 12.01
N TYR A 293 -7.59 -22.41 11.22
CA TYR A 293 -6.56 -21.37 11.20
C TYR A 293 -5.95 -21.27 9.81
N TYR A 294 -5.35 -20.15 9.51
CA TYR A 294 -4.58 -19.97 8.29
C TYR A 294 -3.31 -19.16 8.57
N LEU A 295 -2.16 -19.71 8.22
CA LEU A 295 -0.85 -19.10 8.32
C LEU A 295 -0.29 -18.94 6.91
N TYR A 296 0.04 -17.74 6.51
CA TYR A 296 0.52 -17.42 5.16
C TYR A 296 1.64 -16.37 5.19
N PRO A 297 2.58 -16.42 4.22
CA PRO A 297 3.72 -15.52 4.18
C PRO A 297 3.30 -14.11 3.75
N VAL A 298 4.01 -13.09 4.25
CA VAL A 298 3.81 -11.68 3.88
C VAL A 298 5.14 -10.95 3.71
N VAL A 299 5.14 -9.84 2.98
CA VAL A 299 6.32 -8.98 2.80
C VAL A 299 6.61 -8.16 4.05
N ASN A 300 5.57 -7.66 4.72
CA ASN A 300 5.65 -6.73 5.85
C ASN A 300 6.41 -5.44 5.53
N ALA A 301 5.97 -4.69 4.53
CA ALA A 301 6.60 -3.45 4.11
C ALA A 301 5.56 -2.38 3.74
N GLN A 302 5.62 -1.23 4.39
CA GLN A 302 4.82 -0.06 4.04
C GLN A 302 5.74 1.05 3.54
N ASN A 303 5.63 1.36 2.25
CA ASN A 303 6.48 2.31 1.54
C ASN A 303 5.74 3.61 1.27
N LEU A 304 6.50 4.70 1.23
CA LEU A 304 6.06 6.00 0.78
C LEU A 304 7.03 6.49 -0.29
N SER A 305 6.55 6.61 -1.53
CA SER A 305 7.32 6.99 -2.70
C SER A 305 7.05 8.44 -3.08
N MET A 306 8.05 9.31 -2.89
CA MET A 306 8.02 10.71 -3.35
C MET A 306 8.65 10.76 -4.73
N VAL A 307 7.83 10.79 -5.78
CA VAL A 307 8.31 10.76 -7.16
C VAL A 307 8.57 12.18 -7.68
N ASN A 308 9.63 12.35 -8.48
CA ASN A 308 10.07 13.63 -9.05
C ASN A 308 10.44 14.68 -7.99
N PHE A 309 11.02 14.21 -6.88
CA PHE A 309 11.44 15.07 -5.79
C PHE A 309 12.69 14.56 -5.07
N PRO A 310 13.64 15.43 -4.75
CA PRO A 310 13.74 16.85 -5.15
C PRO A 310 14.04 17.03 -6.65
N ALA A 311 13.60 18.18 -7.18
CA ALA A 311 13.98 18.69 -8.49
C ALA A 311 15.13 19.70 -8.34
N PHE A 312 16.00 19.79 -9.37
CA PHE A 312 17.20 20.61 -9.31
C PHE A 312 17.28 21.66 -10.43
N ALA A 313 16.29 21.70 -11.33
CA ALA A 313 16.17 22.72 -12.37
C ALA A 313 15.01 23.66 -12.06
N ASP A 314 15.22 24.96 -12.28
CA ASP A 314 14.19 25.99 -12.14
C ASP A 314 13.38 26.09 -13.45
N GLU A 315 12.62 25.05 -13.72
CA GLU A 315 11.72 24.94 -14.86
C GLU A 315 10.38 25.63 -14.59
N ASN A 316 9.56 25.84 -15.64
CA ASN A 316 8.24 26.47 -15.52
C ASN A 316 8.26 27.76 -14.68
N SER A 317 9.34 28.53 -14.81
CA SER A 317 9.69 29.65 -13.91
C SER A 317 8.63 30.74 -13.83
N GLU A 318 7.91 31.01 -14.93
CA GLU A 318 6.85 32.04 -14.97
C GLU A 318 5.67 31.63 -14.11
N THR A 319 5.15 30.43 -14.31
CA THR A 319 4.04 29.86 -13.52
C THR A 319 4.39 29.75 -12.03
N MET A 320 5.61 29.27 -11.72
CA MET A 320 6.05 29.09 -10.34
C MET A 320 6.22 30.43 -9.61
N ALA A 321 6.75 31.44 -10.30
CA ALA A 321 6.85 32.79 -9.75
C ALA A 321 5.47 33.44 -9.52
N GLU A 322 4.51 33.22 -10.41
CA GLU A 322 3.13 33.68 -10.27
C GLU A 322 2.41 33.05 -9.09
N LEU A 323 2.48 31.71 -8.99
CA LEU A 323 1.75 30.96 -7.98
C LEU A 323 2.35 31.06 -6.57
N TYR A 324 3.68 31.09 -6.48
CA TYR A 324 4.38 30.94 -5.20
C TYR A 324 5.36 32.10 -4.90
N GLY A 325 5.68 32.94 -5.86
CA GLY A 325 6.71 33.99 -5.72
C GLY A 325 8.14 33.42 -5.63
N GLN A 326 8.34 32.14 -5.98
CA GLN A 326 9.60 31.42 -5.90
C GLN A 326 9.76 30.48 -7.09
N GLN A 327 10.97 29.99 -7.29
CA GLN A 327 11.30 28.98 -8.30
C GLN A 327 11.13 27.56 -7.74
N VAL A 328 11.16 26.54 -8.60
CA VAL A 328 11.00 25.13 -8.26
C VAL A 328 11.93 24.70 -7.13
N THR A 329 13.23 24.98 -7.25
CA THR A 329 14.22 24.59 -6.24
C THR A 329 13.98 25.28 -4.90
N GLY A 330 13.54 26.54 -4.91
CA GLY A 330 13.20 27.31 -3.70
C GLY A 330 11.98 26.75 -2.98
N ILE A 331 10.89 26.48 -3.72
CA ILE A 331 9.68 25.87 -3.16
C ILE A 331 9.99 24.50 -2.58
N GLY A 332 10.68 23.66 -3.34
CA GLY A 332 11.07 22.33 -2.92
C GLY A 332 11.78 22.35 -1.58
N ARG A 333 12.79 23.20 -1.46
CA ARG A 333 13.64 23.27 -0.26
C ARG A 333 12.98 23.97 0.92
N ASP A 334 12.35 25.13 0.68
CA ASP A 334 11.96 26.03 1.76
C ASP A 334 10.52 25.81 2.24
N ILE A 335 9.66 25.19 1.42
CA ILE A 335 8.23 24.97 1.70
C ILE A 335 7.89 23.48 1.73
N MET A 336 8.19 22.74 0.65
CA MET A 336 7.72 21.37 0.51
C MET A 336 8.46 20.42 1.45
N TRP A 337 9.80 20.45 1.45
CA TRP A 337 10.61 19.57 2.28
C TRP A 337 10.26 19.62 3.78
N PRO A 338 10.21 20.81 4.44
CA PRO A 338 9.82 20.87 5.85
C PRO A 338 8.41 20.35 6.12
N SER A 339 7.48 20.54 5.18
CA SER A 339 6.12 20.05 5.30
C SER A 339 6.05 18.53 5.21
N LEU A 340 6.76 17.94 4.24
CA LEU A 340 6.85 16.48 4.06
C LEU A 340 7.48 15.82 5.29
N VAL A 341 8.61 16.33 5.75
CA VAL A 341 9.28 15.84 6.97
C VAL A 341 8.31 15.86 8.16
N SER A 342 7.58 16.97 8.36
CA SER A 342 6.62 17.06 9.46
C SER A 342 5.49 16.03 9.38
N ILE A 343 5.00 15.70 8.17
CA ILE A 343 3.95 14.68 7.96
C ILE A 343 4.52 13.29 8.25
N VAL A 344 5.68 12.99 7.69
CA VAL A 344 6.35 11.69 7.81
C VAL A 344 6.74 11.39 9.26
N GLU A 345 7.30 12.38 9.99
CA GLU A 345 7.64 12.24 11.41
C GLU A 345 6.40 11.98 12.29
N LYS A 346 5.30 12.71 12.05
CA LYS A 346 4.04 12.49 12.78
C LYS A 346 3.47 11.09 12.57
N GLY A 347 3.59 10.57 11.34
CA GLY A 347 3.16 9.23 10.98
C GLY A 347 4.13 8.13 11.37
N LYS A 348 5.35 8.47 11.85
CA LYS A 348 6.45 7.54 12.07
C LYS A 348 6.76 6.71 10.83
N MET A 349 6.73 7.35 9.68
CA MET A 349 6.92 6.71 8.38
C MET A 349 8.34 6.90 7.90
N LYS A 350 8.77 5.99 7.03
CA LYS A 350 9.96 6.17 6.18
C LYS A 350 9.50 6.55 4.78
N MET A 351 10.37 7.19 4.02
CA MET A 351 10.08 7.57 2.63
C MET A 351 11.28 7.32 1.74
N THR A 352 11.01 7.06 0.47
CA THR A 352 12.01 7.08 -0.60
C THR A 352 11.69 8.22 -1.55
N CYS A 353 12.67 9.09 -1.78
CA CYS A 353 12.54 10.26 -2.65
C CYS A 353 13.25 9.99 -3.99
N PHE A 354 12.48 9.89 -5.06
CA PHE A 354 13.02 9.69 -6.41
C PHE A 354 13.40 11.02 -7.02
N MET A 355 14.69 11.33 -6.96
CA MET A 355 15.26 12.57 -7.45
C MET A 355 15.09 12.73 -8.97
N GLN A 356 14.75 13.92 -9.40
CA GLN A 356 14.64 14.29 -10.80
C GLN A 356 15.52 15.54 -11.05
N PRO A 357 16.71 15.39 -11.64
CA PRO A 357 17.55 16.54 -11.96
C PRO A 357 16.82 17.60 -12.78
N GLN A 358 16.06 17.15 -13.78
CA GLN A 358 15.30 17.95 -14.71
C GLN A 358 14.07 17.16 -15.18
N ALA A 359 12.93 17.81 -15.38
CA ALA A 359 11.73 17.20 -15.93
C ALA A 359 11.64 17.37 -17.44
N ASP A 360 11.86 18.58 -17.97
CA ASP A 360 11.81 18.93 -19.39
C ASP A 360 13.20 19.20 -19.94
N TYR A 361 13.73 18.25 -20.69
CA TYR A 361 15.07 18.34 -21.29
C TYR A 361 15.12 19.25 -22.52
N GLY A 362 13.98 19.80 -22.95
CA GLY A 362 13.84 20.72 -24.10
C GLY A 362 13.69 22.20 -23.73
N ASP A 363 13.44 22.54 -22.46
CA ASP A 363 13.14 23.93 -22.04
C ASP A 363 14.39 24.82 -21.88
N GLY A 364 15.59 24.21 -21.87
CA GLY A 364 16.87 24.91 -21.73
C GLY A 364 17.23 25.29 -20.28
N ALA A 365 16.43 24.92 -19.28
CA ALA A 365 16.79 25.02 -17.87
C ALA A 365 17.99 24.10 -17.57
N VAL A 366 18.90 24.55 -16.71
CA VAL A 366 20.09 23.79 -16.32
C VAL A 366 19.99 23.43 -14.84
N PRO A 367 20.00 22.14 -14.49
CA PRO A 367 19.94 21.74 -13.10
C PRO A 367 21.19 22.19 -12.32
N ASP A 368 20.96 22.75 -11.10
CA ASP A 368 22.03 23.15 -10.19
C ASP A 368 22.18 22.12 -9.07
N ASN A 369 23.38 21.57 -8.91
CA ASN A 369 23.67 20.52 -7.95
C ASN A 369 23.97 21.02 -6.53
N LYS A 370 23.84 22.32 -6.27
CA LYS A 370 24.15 22.90 -4.95
C LYS A 370 23.30 22.30 -3.81
N ASP A 371 22.04 22.00 -4.10
CA ASP A 371 21.11 21.49 -3.12
C ASP A 371 21.15 19.93 -2.99
N LEU A 372 21.86 19.22 -3.87
CA LEU A 372 21.93 17.74 -3.81
C LEU A 372 22.52 17.27 -2.47
N VAL A 373 23.64 17.85 -2.05
CA VAL A 373 24.27 17.49 -0.77
C VAL A 373 23.38 17.84 0.42
N PHE A 374 22.64 18.95 0.33
CA PHE A 374 21.65 19.32 1.34
C PHE A 374 20.58 18.23 1.47
N TYR A 375 19.95 17.81 0.37
CA TYR A 375 18.89 16.81 0.42
C TYR A 375 19.40 15.44 0.87
N LEU A 376 20.56 14.98 0.39
CA LEU A 376 21.14 13.71 0.83
C LEU A 376 21.42 13.70 2.35
N LYS A 377 21.91 14.82 2.90
CA LYS A 377 22.09 14.98 4.33
C LYS A 377 20.76 14.98 5.09
N GLN A 378 19.77 15.70 4.61
CA GLN A 378 18.46 15.77 5.23
C GLN A 378 17.77 14.41 5.21
N MET A 379 17.83 13.68 4.09
CA MET A 379 17.26 12.34 3.98
C MET A 379 17.91 11.38 4.98
N LYS A 380 19.23 11.43 5.13
CA LYS A 380 19.95 10.66 6.17
C LYS A 380 19.44 10.98 7.58
N GLU A 381 19.27 12.27 7.91
CA GLU A 381 18.76 12.70 9.21
C GLU A 381 17.33 12.21 9.47
N GLN A 382 16.54 12.04 8.42
CA GLN A 382 15.13 11.58 8.47
C GLN A 382 14.96 10.07 8.25
N ASN A 383 16.02 9.30 8.14
CA ASN A 383 15.97 7.88 7.75
C ASN A 383 15.20 7.67 6.43
N ALA A 384 15.31 8.60 5.50
CA ALA A 384 14.76 8.53 4.16
C ALA A 384 15.82 8.05 3.17
N GLU A 385 15.38 7.47 2.07
CA GLU A 385 16.22 6.99 0.98
C GLU A 385 16.14 7.94 -0.23
N ALA A 386 17.25 8.06 -0.97
CA ALA A 386 17.26 8.69 -2.27
C ALA A 386 17.23 7.65 -3.38
N GLY A 387 16.27 7.75 -4.28
CA GLY A 387 16.15 6.99 -5.52
C GLY A 387 16.30 7.89 -6.76
N LEU A 388 16.13 7.31 -7.93
CA LEU A 388 16.17 8.00 -9.21
C LEU A 388 14.80 8.00 -9.87
N SER A 389 14.29 9.15 -10.33
CA SER A 389 13.16 9.18 -11.24
C SER A 389 13.64 9.05 -12.68
N LEU A 390 13.08 8.07 -13.40
CA LEU A 390 13.33 7.88 -14.83
C LEU A 390 12.25 8.56 -15.68
N GLN A 391 11.30 9.23 -15.06
CA GLN A 391 10.28 10.02 -15.76
C GLN A 391 10.90 11.26 -16.41
N TYR A 392 10.45 11.62 -17.61
CA TYR A 392 10.94 12.79 -18.33
C TYR A 392 9.94 13.32 -19.37
N LYS A 393 10.09 14.63 -19.68
CA LYS A 393 9.44 15.29 -20.81
C LYS A 393 10.50 15.68 -21.85
N ASN A 394 10.14 15.66 -23.12
CA ASN A 394 10.93 16.20 -24.22
C ASN A 394 12.41 15.72 -24.32
N ALA A 395 12.73 14.56 -23.73
CA ALA A 395 14.00 13.90 -24.03
C ALA A 395 13.86 13.02 -25.29
N GLU A 396 14.92 12.93 -26.10
CA GLU A 396 14.93 12.08 -27.32
C GLU A 396 14.77 10.58 -26.97
N SER A 397 15.31 10.17 -25.81
CA SER A 397 15.24 8.80 -25.30
C SER A 397 15.60 8.76 -23.81
N LEU A 398 15.27 7.65 -23.13
CA LEU A 398 15.70 7.37 -21.77
C LEU A 398 17.24 7.42 -21.64
N ASN A 399 17.96 6.87 -22.60
CA ASN A 399 19.43 6.88 -22.59
C ASN A 399 19.99 8.31 -22.62
N ASN A 400 19.39 9.21 -23.41
CA ASN A 400 19.79 10.61 -23.46
C ASN A 400 19.54 11.31 -22.12
N LYS A 401 18.38 11.06 -21.48
CA LYS A 401 18.11 11.52 -20.12
C LYS A 401 19.17 11.03 -19.13
N LEU A 402 19.43 9.72 -19.11
CA LEU A 402 20.39 9.11 -18.18
C LEU A 402 21.81 9.67 -18.35
N ALA A 403 22.21 9.98 -19.59
CA ALA A 403 23.52 10.61 -19.86
C ALA A 403 23.61 12.03 -19.27
N GLN A 404 22.55 12.82 -19.39
CA GLN A 404 22.50 14.17 -18.81
C GLN A 404 22.45 14.12 -17.29
N ASP A 405 21.67 13.23 -16.72
CA ASP A 405 21.58 13.02 -15.26
C ASP A 405 22.92 12.55 -14.69
N ALA A 406 23.61 11.63 -15.38
CA ALA A 406 24.94 11.18 -14.97
C ALA A 406 25.94 12.35 -14.89
N GLU A 407 25.88 13.28 -15.82
CA GLU A 407 26.73 14.48 -15.79
C GLU A 407 26.38 15.38 -14.61
N PHE A 408 25.09 15.56 -14.30
CA PHE A 408 24.64 16.33 -13.12
C PHE A 408 25.18 15.72 -11.82
N PHE A 409 24.99 14.42 -11.61
CA PHE A 409 25.46 13.74 -10.39
C PHE A 409 26.99 13.70 -10.30
N ARG A 410 27.67 13.49 -11.42
CA ARG A 410 29.15 13.52 -11.47
C ARG A 410 29.72 14.89 -11.08
N LYS A 411 29.07 15.99 -11.50
CA LYS A 411 29.48 17.36 -11.12
C LYS A 411 29.32 17.63 -9.63
N SER A 412 28.41 16.93 -8.96
CA SER A 412 28.22 17.09 -7.49
C SER A 412 29.35 16.49 -6.68
N GLY A 413 30.13 15.58 -7.24
CA GLY A 413 31.17 14.83 -6.52
C GLY A 413 30.61 13.85 -5.47
N SER A 414 29.30 13.58 -5.47
CA SER A 414 28.66 12.60 -4.59
C SER A 414 29.01 11.18 -4.99
N SER A 415 29.30 10.33 -4.02
CA SER A 415 29.49 8.89 -4.18
C SER A 415 28.24 8.09 -3.77
N TYR A 416 27.11 8.75 -3.56
CA TYR A 416 25.86 8.10 -3.22
C TYR A 416 25.45 7.11 -4.33
N ARG A 417 25.01 5.92 -3.92
CA ARG A 417 24.50 4.89 -4.84
C ARG A 417 23.00 4.80 -4.72
N TYR A 418 22.35 4.83 -5.84
CA TYR A 418 20.89 4.78 -5.92
C TYR A 418 20.45 3.34 -6.14
N GLY A 419 19.70 2.82 -5.21
CA GLY A 419 19.28 1.45 -5.29
C GLY A 419 17.85 1.26 -5.73
N ALA A 420 17.06 2.32 -5.75
CA ALA A 420 15.69 2.32 -6.23
C ALA A 420 15.54 3.30 -7.39
N ALA A 421 14.76 2.92 -8.40
CA ALA A 421 14.37 3.83 -9.47
C ALA A 421 12.87 3.75 -9.74
N PHE A 422 12.25 4.90 -9.98
CA PHE A 422 10.88 5.00 -10.45
C PHE A 422 10.87 5.06 -11.97
N VAL A 423 9.99 4.28 -12.59
CA VAL A 423 9.85 4.16 -14.04
C VAL A 423 8.38 4.18 -14.42
N GLU A 424 8.06 4.90 -15.49
CA GLU A 424 6.72 4.84 -16.08
C GLU A 424 6.54 3.49 -16.80
N GLU A 425 5.32 2.92 -16.74
CA GLU A 425 4.98 1.62 -17.34
C GLU A 425 5.48 1.46 -18.78
N GLN A 426 5.23 2.48 -19.60
CA GLN A 426 5.63 2.50 -21.01
C GLN A 426 7.14 2.35 -21.24
N ASN A 427 7.95 2.67 -20.24
CA ASN A 427 9.41 2.61 -20.29
C ASN A 427 9.99 1.34 -19.66
N LEU A 428 9.19 0.47 -19.03
CA LEU A 428 9.66 -0.74 -18.36
C LEU A 428 10.54 -1.60 -19.27
N ASN A 429 10.10 -1.87 -20.50
CA ASN A 429 10.89 -2.68 -21.46
C ASN A 429 12.23 -2.02 -21.83
N THR A 430 12.27 -0.70 -21.91
CA THR A 430 13.48 0.06 -22.28
C THR A 430 14.50 0.08 -21.14
N VAL A 431 14.04 0.15 -19.89
CA VAL A 431 14.91 0.19 -18.70
C VAL A 431 15.77 -1.06 -18.59
N GLN A 432 15.29 -2.21 -19.03
CA GLN A 432 16.06 -3.45 -18.97
C GLN A 432 17.41 -3.36 -19.68
N GLU A 433 17.47 -2.67 -20.81
CA GLU A 433 18.71 -2.46 -21.58
C GLU A 433 19.67 -1.50 -20.86
N GLU A 434 19.13 -0.58 -20.07
CA GLU A 434 19.87 0.48 -19.39
C GLU A 434 20.36 0.11 -17.97
N LEU A 435 19.91 -1.02 -17.39
CA LEU A 435 20.29 -1.45 -16.05
C LEU A 435 21.81 -1.62 -15.83
N ASN A 436 22.57 -1.82 -16.91
CA ASN A 436 24.02 -1.96 -16.83
C ASN A 436 24.77 -0.62 -17.00
N THR A 437 24.06 0.48 -17.19
CA THR A 437 24.68 1.81 -17.27
C THR A 437 25.25 2.24 -15.93
N GLU A 438 26.17 3.20 -15.93
CA GLU A 438 26.79 3.70 -14.70
C GLU A 438 25.76 4.22 -13.69
N MET A 439 24.66 4.80 -14.16
CA MET A 439 23.59 5.35 -13.33
C MET A 439 22.73 4.29 -12.66
N LEU A 440 22.44 3.18 -13.35
CA LEU A 440 21.47 2.19 -12.90
C LEU A 440 22.11 0.87 -12.40
N LYS A 441 23.43 0.71 -12.50
CA LYS A 441 24.12 -0.55 -12.13
C LYS A 441 23.90 -0.98 -10.66
N ASP A 442 23.65 -0.03 -9.78
CA ASP A 442 23.41 -0.28 -8.36
C ASP A 442 21.91 -0.37 -8.03
N VAL A 443 21.01 -0.13 -9.00
CA VAL A 443 19.56 -0.28 -8.82
C VAL A 443 19.21 -1.75 -8.67
N SER A 444 18.50 -2.08 -7.61
CA SER A 444 18.06 -3.43 -7.29
C SER A 444 16.54 -3.53 -7.12
N THR A 445 15.83 -2.40 -7.18
CA THR A 445 14.37 -2.36 -7.23
C THR A 445 13.89 -1.26 -8.15
N LEU A 446 12.92 -1.59 -8.99
CA LEU A 446 12.15 -0.65 -9.78
C LEU A 446 10.78 -0.44 -9.13
N VAL A 447 10.27 0.78 -9.25
CA VAL A 447 8.91 1.14 -8.86
C VAL A 447 8.19 1.66 -10.08
N CYS A 448 6.96 1.19 -10.30
CA CYS A 448 6.07 1.72 -11.33
C CYS A 448 4.68 1.99 -10.75
N GLU A 449 3.87 2.73 -11.48
CA GLU A 449 2.45 2.90 -11.16
C GLU A 449 1.71 1.56 -11.22
N TYR A 450 0.59 1.48 -10.50
CA TYR A 450 -0.25 0.30 -10.54
C TYR A 450 -0.89 0.13 -11.92
N THR A 451 -0.80 -1.10 -12.42
CA THR A 451 -1.58 -1.57 -13.55
C THR A 451 -2.13 -2.96 -13.23
N GLU A 452 -3.22 -3.34 -13.87
CA GLU A 452 -3.77 -4.69 -13.70
C GLU A 452 -2.85 -5.77 -14.29
N ALA A 453 -2.00 -5.37 -15.24
CA ALA A 453 -1.07 -6.28 -15.91
C ALA A 453 0.13 -6.65 -15.02
N GLU A 454 0.60 -5.74 -14.16
CA GLU A 454 1.80 -5.96 -13.37
C GLU A 454 1.49 -6.56 -11.98
N PRO A 455 2.29 -7.53 -11.51
CA PRO A 455 2.20 -8.03 -10.13
C PRO A 455 2.52 -6.93 -9.11
N VAL A 456 1.93 -7.02 -7.91
CA VAL A 456 2.21 -6.07 -6.82
C VAL A 456 3.69 -6.06 -6.45
N VAL A 457 4.28 -7.24 -6.31
CA VAL A 457 5.73 -7.45 -6.11
C VAL A 457 6.19 -8.64 -6.94
N SER A 458 7.29 -8.50 -7.64
CA SER A 458 7.85 -9.57 -8.50
C SER A 458 9.34 -9.38 -8.74
N TYR A 459 9.96 -10.33 -9.42
CA TYR A 459 11.25 -10.14 -10.04
C TYR A 459 11.06 -9.53 -11.43
N TYR A 460 11.72 -8.39 -11.67
CA TYR A 460 11.84 -7.80 -13.00
C TYR A 460 12.98 -8.46 -13.80
N THR A 461 14.10 -8.72 -13.12
CA THR A 461 15.22 -9.57 -13.59
C THR A 461 15.67 -10.44 -12.42
N ASP A 462 16.59 -11.38 -12.63
CA ASP A 462 17.15 -12.21 -11.55
C ASP A 462 17.76 -11.38 -10.39
N GLU A 463 18.14 -10.13 -10.65
CA GLU A 463 18.81 -9.25 -9.70
C GLU A 463 17.99 -8.03 -9.29
N VAL A 464 16.91 -7.71 -9.97
CA VAL A 464 16.10 -6.51 -9.76
C VAL A 464 14.66 -6.89 -9.50
N THR A 465 14.07 -6.40 -8.42
CA THR A 465 12.64 -6.56 -8.14
C THR A 465 11.83 -5.43 -8.76
N LEU A 466 10.55 -5.70 -9.04
CA LEU A 466 9.54 -4.72 -9.36
C LEU A 466 8.57 -4.62 -8.17
N GLN A 467 8.31 -3.41 -7.72
CA GLN A 467 7.38 -3.11 -6.65
C GLN A 467 6.41 -2.03 -7.13
N THR A 468 5.13 -2.38 -7.29
CA THR A 468 4.16 -1.42 -7.81
C THR A 468 3.63 -0.48 -6.73
N VAL A 469 3.25 0.70 -7.13
CA VAL A 469 2.46 1.63 -6.32
C VAL A 469 1.09 0.99 -6.04
N THR A 470 0.59 1.10 -4.84
CA THR A 470 -0.74 0.56 -4.48
C THR A 470 -1.82 1.62 -4.44
N SER A 471 -1.45 2.88 -4.22
CA SER A 471 -2.39 3.99 -4.10
C SER A 471 -1.74 5.34 -4.39
N ASP A 472 -2.53 6.24 -4.96
CA ASP A 472 -2.17 7.64 -5.13
C ASP A 472 -2.41 8.41 -3.81
N GLY A 473 -1.35 8.98 -3.25
CA GLY A 473 -1.44 9.78 -2.03
C GLY A 473 -2.08 11.16 -2.26
N MET A 474 -2.17 11.64 -3.50
CA MET A 474 -2.78 12.93 -3.83
C MET A 474 -4.29 12.81 -4.04
N ASN A 475 -4.73 11.74 -4.69
CA ASN A 475 -6.12 11.49 -5.01
C ASN A 475 -6.59 10.24 -4.27
N TYR A 476 -7.71 10.34 -3.57
CA TYR A 476 -8.30 9.22 -2.84
C TYR A 476 -9.51 8.69 -3.60
N HIS A 477 -9.43 7.42 -4.00
CA HIS A 477 -10.54 6.70 -4.60
C HIS A 477 -10.93 5.50 -3.71
N TYR A 478 -12.19 5.15 -3.67
CA TYR A 478 -12.67 4.05 -2.84
C TYR A 478 -12.26 2.67 -3.39
N SER A 479 -12.25 2.52 -4.72
CA SER A 479 -11.74 1.30 -5.38
C SER A 479 -10.26 1.07 -5.04
N ASP A 480 -9.44 2.12 -5.07
CA ASP A 480 -8.03 2.05 -4.70
C ASP A 480 -7.84 1.65 -3.23
N ASP A 481 -8.67 2.18 -2.33
CA ASP A 481 -8.59 1.83 -0.90
C ASP A 481 -9.00 0.37 -0.63
N ILE A 482 -10.05 -0.14 -1.30
CA ILE A 482 -10.46 -1.55 -1.20
C ILE A 482 -9.33 -2.45 -1.73
N ARG A 483 -8.77 -2.14 -2.90
CA ARG A 483 -7.67 -2.89 -3.50
C ARG A 483 -6.43 -2.87 -2.59
N MET A 484 -6.02 -1.69 -2.13
CA MET A 484 -4.89 -1.54 -1.22
C MET A 484 -5.11 -2.33 0.08
N ARG A 485 -6.31 -2.26 0.68
CA ARG A 485 -6.66 -3.03 1.88
C ARG A 485 -6.56 -4.53 1.64
N SER A 486 -6.96 -4.98 0.46
CA SER A 486 -6.80 -6.38 0.05
C SER A 486 -5.33 -6.78 -0.07
N ILE A 487 -4.53 -5.96 -0.74
CA ILE A 487 -3.07 -6.16 -0.85
C ILE A 487 -2.41 -6.18 0.53
N GLN A 488 -2.77 -5.25 1.42
CA GLN A 488 -2.26 -5.23 2.80
C GLN A 488 -2.66 -6.49 3.58
N SER A 489 -3.87 -7.00 3.38
CA SER A 489 -4.32 -8.24 4.01
C SER A 489 -3.53 -9.46 3.55
N ALA A 490 -3.22 -9.55 2.26
CA ALA A 490 -2.49 -10.67 1.68
C ALA A 490 -0.97 -10.59 1.84
N LEU A 491 -0.40 -9.40 1.72
CA LEU A 491 1.04 -9.23 1.62
C LEU A 491 1.66 -8.40 2.75
N GLY A 492 0.84 -7.76 3.58
CA GLY A 492 1.37 -6.74 4.52
C GLY A 492 2.15 -5.65 3.79
N TYR A 493 1.79 -5.37 2.54
CA TYR A 493 2.52 -4.48 1.63
C TYR A 493 1.67 -3.27 1.25
N THR A 494 2.33 -2.13 1.19
CA THR A 494 1.76 -0.88 0.68
C THR A 494 2.86 -0.04 0.04
N ASN A 495 2.55 0.64 -1.04
CA ASN A 495 3.41 1.68 -1.62
C ASN A 495 2.53 2.86 -2.03
N VAL A 496 2.46 3.87 -1.19
CA VAL A 496 1.72 5.10 -1.48
C VAL A 496 2.62 6.04 -2.25
N MET A 497 2.17 6.49 -3.41
CA MET A 497 2.91 7.42 -4.25
C MET A 497 2.45 8.87 -4.03
N LEU A 498 3.41 9.78 -4.13
CA LEU A 498 3.21 11.21 -4.19
C LEU A 498 4.03 11.76 -5.36
N ASN A 499 3.38 12.01 -6.50
CA ASN A 499 4.05 12.56 -7.67
C ASN A 499 4.11 14.10 -7.57
N MET A 500 5.31 14.64 -7.45
CA MET A 500 5.53 16.09 -7.30
C MET A 500 5.52 16.86 -8.62
N GLN A 501 5.50 16.15 -9.74
CA GLN A 501 5.50 16.81 -11.05
C GLN A 501 4.27 17.68 -11.24
N ASP A 502 3.09 17.25 -10.78
CA ASP A 502 1.84 18.00 -10.91
C ASP A 502 1.89 19.33 -10.17
N ILE A 503 2.67 19.41 -9.08
CA ILE A 503 2.86 20.66 -8.32
C ILE A 503 3.77 21.63 -9.07
N PHE A 504 4.79 21.11 -9.76
CA PHE A 504 5.72 21.93 -10.54
C PHE A 504 5.19 22.30 -11.93
N TRP A 505 4.22 21.51 -12.42
CA TRP A 505 3.53 21.71 -13.70
C TRP A 505 2.01 21.65 -13.52
N PRO A 506 1.42 22.56 -12.71
CA PRO A 506 0.02 22.49 -12.36
C PRO A 506 -0.87 22.74 -13.59
N GLU A 507 -1.83 21.86 -13.80
CA GLU A 507 -2.86 21.98 -14.84
C GLU A 507 -4.18 22.52 -14.27
N ARG A 508 -4.39 22.34 -12.96
CA ARG A 508 -5.60 22.73 -12.22
C ARG A 508 -5.25 23.56 -10.99
N ASP A 509 -6.20 24.36 -10.52
CA ASP A 509 -6.04 25.10 -9.25
C ASP A 509 -5.84 24.19 -8.04
N THR A 510 -6.34 22.95 -8.10
CA THR A 510 -6.16 21.93 -7.07
C THR A 510 -4.74 21.40 -6.96
N ASP A 511 -3.93 21.53 -7.99
CA ASP A 511 -2.55 21.04 -8.06
C ASP A 511 -1.56 21.93 -7.28
N ARG A 512 -2.06 22.99 -6.65
CA ARG A 512 -1.24 23.86 -5.79
C ARG A 512 -0.83 23.14 -4.50
N TRP A 513 0.44 23.28 -4.11
CA TRP A 513 0.99 22.64 -2.93
C TRP A 513 0.14 22.79 -1.66
N GLN A 514 -0.41 23.98 -1.40
CA GLN A 514 -1.23 24.21 -0.20
C GLN A 514 -2.50 23.37 -0.14
N ILE A 515 -3.05 22.98 -1.30
CA ILE A 515 -4.23 22.12 -1.42
C ILE A 515 -3.77 20.66 -1.38
N MET A 516 -2.81 20.30 -2.21
CA MET A 516 -2.27 18.95 -2.33
C MET A 516 -1.71 18.44 -0.99
N GLN A 517 -1.01 19.27 -0.23
CA GLN A 517 -0.49 18.94 1.10
C GLN A 517 -1.61 18.50 2.06
N LYS A 518 -2.78 19.15 2.01
CA LYS A 518 -3.91 18.78 2.87
C LYS A 518 -4.51 17.45 2.45
N HIS A 519 -4.69 17.23 1.15
CA HIS A 519 -5.19 15.97 0.61
C HIS A 519 -4.22 14.83 0.95
N PHE A 520 -2.96 14.97 0.64
CA PHE A 520 -1.92 14.02 0.97
C PHE A 520 -1.89 13.68 2.48
N SER A 521 -1.86 14.68 3.35
CA SER A 521 -1.85 14.46 4.79
C SER A 521 -3.08 13.69 5.28
N SER A 522 -4.25 13.95 4.70
CA SER A 522 -5.49 13.23 5.01
C SER A 522 -5.48 11.80 4.49
N ASN A 523 -5.12 11.62 3.23
CA ASN A 523 -5.11 10.33 2.55
C ASN A 523 -4.10 9.38 3.19
N LEU A 524 -2.90 9.87 3.46
CA LEU A 524 -1.84 9.10 4.11
C LEU A 524 -2.26 8.61 5.49
N LEU A 525 -2.94 9.44 6.29
CA LEU A 525 -3.48 9.02 7.57
C LEU A 525 -4.57 7.96 7.42
N THR A 526 -5.40 8.06 6.38
CA THR A 526 -6.44 7.06 6.07
C THR A 526 -5.81 5.73 5.72
N TYR A 527 -4.85 5.73 4.78
CA TYR A 527 -4.16 4.52 4.34
C TYR A 527 -3.34 3.84 5.44
N TRP A 528 -2.71 4.61 6.32
CA TRP A 528 -1.77 4.09 7.32
C TRP A 528 -2.43 3.69 8.64
N LYS A 529 -3.55 4.29 8.99
CA LYS A 529 -4.16 4.18 10.32
C LYS A 529 -4.51 2.75 10.73
N ASN A 530 -5.03 1.97 9.79
CA ASN A 530 -5.55 0.64 10.07
C ASN A 530 -4.46 -0.44 10.18
N PHE A 531 -3.27 -0.17 9.63
CA PHE A 531 -2.20 -1.15 9.46
C PHE A 531 -0.86 -0.71 10.04
N THR A 532 -0.90 0.06 11.14
CA THR A 532 0.32 0.53 11.85
C THR A 532 1.17 -0.60 12.44
N VAL A 533 0.68 -1.82 12.41
CA VAL A 533 1.41 -3.02 12.83
C VAL A 533 2.46 -3.45 11.80
N PHE A 534 2.20 -3.19 10.53
CA PHE A 534 3.19 -3.45 9.49
C PHE A 534 4.28 -2.37 9.51
N ASP A 535 5.51 -2.78 9.24
CA ASP A 535 6.67 -1.91 9.34
C ASP A 535 6.72 -0.89 8.20
N SER A 536 6.97 0.37 8.57
CA SER A 536 7.34 1.37 7.58
C SER A 536 8.78 1.15 7.11
N THR A 537 8.97 1.09 5.79
CA THR A 537 10.24 0.77 5.13
C THR A 537 10.61 1.81 4.08
N THR A 538 11.91 1.94 3.82
CA THR A 538 12.38 2.48 2.54
C THR A 538 12.26 1.38 1.48
N LEU A 539 12.36 1.75 0.20
CA LEU A 539 12.27 0.74 -0.87
C LEU A 539 13.42 -0.26 -0.88
N SER A 540 14.56 0.15 -0.38
CA SER A 540 15.69 -0.76 -0.19
C SER A 540 15.45 -1.79 0.90
N GLU A 541 14.92 -1.37 2.03
CA GLU A 541 14.50 -2.28 3.10
C GLU A 541 13.36 -3.20 2.61
N SER A 542 12.38 -2.63 1.89
CA SER A 542 11.30 -3.37 1.25
C SER A 542 11.82 -4.40 0.24
N ASN A 543 12.83 -4.06 -0.57
CA ASN A 543 13.44 -4.97 -1.54
C ASN A 543 14.03 -6.23 -0.86
N VAL A 544 14.71 -6.08 0.26
CA VAL A 544 15.24 -7.24 1.01
C VAL A 544 14.09 -8.16 1.45
N ARG A 545 13.01 -7.59 1.99
CA ARG A 545 11.83 -8.33 2.44
C ARG A 545 11.08 -8.97 1.27
N THR A 546 10.92 -8.24 0.18
CA THR A 546 10.30 -8.75 -1.05
C THR A 546 11.07 -9.94 -1.60
N ARG A 547 12.40 -9.87 -1.68
CA ARG A 547 13.24 -11.00 -2.11
C ARG A 547 13.12 -12.20 -1.18
N THR A 548 13.13 -11.98 0.13
CA THR A 548 12.91 -13.05 1.12
C THR A 548 11.56 -13.71 0.88
N PHE A 549 10.48 -12.93 0.74
CA PHE A 549 9.12 -13.41 0.48
C PHE A 549 8.99 -14.19 -0.84
N LEU A 550 9.53 -13.64 -1.95
CA LEU A 550 9.43 -14.28 -3.26
C LEU A 550 10.15 -15.65 -3.31
N ASN A 551 11.28 -15.77 -2.61
CA ASN A 551 12.10 -16.99 -2.58
C ASN A 551 11.78 -17.93 -1.42
N LEU A 552 10.77 -17.62 -0.63
CA LEU A 552 10.39 -18.37 0.56
C LEU A 552 9.67 -19.65 0.18
N ASP A 553 10.09 -20.77 0.80
CA ASP A 553 9.30 -21.98 0.96
C ASP A 553 8.98 -22.18 2.44
N PHE A 554 7.80 -22.70 2.74
CA PHE A 554 7.41 -23.01 4.11
C PHE A 554 6.45 -24.21 4.18
N SER A 555 6.36 -24.80 5.36
CA SER A 555 5.34 -25.79 5.69
C SER A 555 4.78 -25.47 7.08
N GLN A 556 3.54 -25.90 7.30
CA GLN A 556 2.88 -25.73 8.58
C GLN A 556 2.17 -27.02 8.97
N SER A 557 2.12 -27.27 10.26
CA SER A 557 1.35 -28.39 10.83
C SER A 557 0.77 -27.96 12.17
N ARG A 558 -0.36 -28.57 12.55
CA ARG A 558 -0.98 -28.34 13.87
C ARG A 558 -1.10 -29.65 14.61
N SER A 559 -0.73 -29.65 15.86
CA SER A 559 -0.94 -30.73 16.81
C SER A 559 -1.57 -30.16 18.07
N GLU A 560 -2.86 -30.43 18.27
CA GLU A 560 -3.66 -29.90 19.38
C GLU A 560 -3.56 -28.36 19.45
N ASP A 561 -2.92 -27.84 20.49
CA ASP A 561 -2.76 -26.40 20.75
C ASP A 561 -1.44 -25.82 20.21
N GLU A 562 -0.63 -26.60 19.48
CA GLU A 562 0.64 -26.15 18.90
C GLU A 562 0.58 -26.10 17.37
N ILE A 563 0.89 -24.93 16.80
CA ILE A 563 1.13 -24.74 15.36
C ILE A 563 2.65 -24.69 15.17
N THR A 564 3.18 -25.59 14.36
CA THR A 564 4.59 -25.59 13.97
C THR A 564 4.74 -25.05 12.56
N LEU A 565 5.52 -23.97 12.41
CA LEU A 565 5.94 -23.39 11.14
C LEU A 565 7.40 -23.79 10.87
N GLN A 566 7.66 -24.32 9.68
CA GLN A 566 9.01 -24.50 9.16
C GLN A 566 9.19 -23.61 7.94
N THR A 567 10.24 -22.79 7.91
CA THR A 567 10.54 -21.85 6.84
C THR A 567 11.94 -22.07 6.29
N SER A 568 12.11 -21.85 4.98
CA SER A 568 13.42 -21.95 4.32
C SER A 568 14.38 -20.82 4.71
N GLN A 569 13.86 -19.73 5.26
CA GLN A 569 14.65 -18.52 5.58
C GLN A 569 14.23 -17.93 6.91
N ALA A 570 15.19 -17.73 7.81
CA ALA A 570 15.00 -16.93 9.01
C ALA A 570 14.80 -15.44 8.64
N GLY A 571 14.09 -14.69 9.47
CA GLY A 571 13.72 -13.30 9.22
C GLY A 571 12.54 -13.12 8.26
N SER A 572 11.84 -14.22 7.92
CA SER A 572 10.62 -14.16 7.11
C SER A 572 9.39 -13.80 7.94
N TRP A 573 8.40 -13.22 7.28
CA TRP A 573 7.20 -12.72 7.91
C TRP A 573 5.97 -13.49 7.47
N PHE A 574 5.04 -13.69 8.42
CA PHE A 574 3.78 -14.42 8.20
C PHE A 574 2.64 -13.70 8.89
N VAL A 575 1.43 -13.92 8.40
CA VAL A 575 0.20 -13.59 9.14
C VAL A 575 -0.44 -14.91 9.56
N LEU A 576 -0.75 -15.03 10.85
CA LEU A 576 -1.57 -16.09 11.41
C LEU A 576 -2.97 -15.55 11.69
N ARG A 577 -3.98 -16.19 11.10
CA ARG A 577 -5.40 -15.91 11.38
C ARG A 577 -6.05 -17.11 12.06
N THR A 578 -6.78 -16.86 13.14
CA THR A 578 -7.44 -17.89 13.98
C THR A 578 -8.90 -17.52 14.24
N HIS A 579 -9.70 -18.51 14.61
CA HIS A 579 -11.09 -18.32 15.01
C HIS A 579 -11.25 -18.52 16.51
N GLY A 580 -11.26 -17.41 17.28
CA GLY A 580 -11.48 -17.43 18.74
C GLY A 580 -10.31 -18.01 19.53
N GLU A 581 -9.11 -18.05 18.98
CA GLU A 581 -7.89 -18.44 19.66
C GLU A 581 -6.91 -17.28 19.73
N GLU A 582 -6.11 -17.27 20.78
CA GLU A 582 -5.02 -16.30 21.02
C GLU A 582 -3.71 -17.05 21.13
N ILE A 583 -2.61 -16.40 20.71
CA ILE A 583 -1.26 -16.91 20.94
C ILE A 583 -0.96 -16.83 22.44
N ALA A 584 -0.65 -17.97 23.04
CA ALA A 584 -0.25 -18.07 24.43
C ALA A 584 1.26 -17.91 24.61
N ASP A 585 2.04 -18.51 23.71
CA ASP A 585 3.51 -18.48 23.69
C ASP A 585 4.04 -18.71 22.28
N ILE A 586 5.27 -18.26 22.00
CA ILE A 586 5.96 -18.46 20.73
C ILE A 586 7.44 -18.73 20.96
N GLU A 587 7.97 -19.76 20.33
CA GLU A 587 9.39 -20.14 20.34
C GLU A 587 9.97 -20.05 18.92
N GLY A 588 11.17 -19.50 18.76
CA GLY A 588 11.85 -19.32 17.47
C GLY A 588 11.36 -18.15 16.63
N GLY A 589 10.56 -17.26 17.23
CA GLY A 589 10.06 -16.07 16.55
C GLY A 589 9.39 -15.09 17.50
N THR A 590 8.86 -14.00 16.94
CA THR A 590 8.10 -12.99 17.65
C THR A 590 6.72 -12.79 17.02
N GLN A 591 5.78 -12.23 17.80
CA GLN A 591 4.44 -11.97 17.33
C GLN A 591 3.97 -10.55 17.71
N THR A 592 3.17 -9.95 16.85
CA THR A 592 2.46 -8.70 17.11
C THR A 592 1.01 -8.85 16.70
N LYS A 593 0.08 -8.50 17.60
CA LYS A 593 -1.35 -8.58 17.30
C LYS A 593 -1.74 -7.50 16.27
N ILE A 594 -2.36 -7.91 15.17
CA ILE A 594 -2.93 -7.01 14.14
C ILE A 594 -4.33 -6.58 14.60
N GLU A 595 -5.19 -7.58 14.80
CA GLU A 595 -6.56 -7.43 15.30
C GLU A 595 -6.99 -8.71 16.03
N GLU A 596 -8.23 -8.80 16.42
CA GLU A 596 -8.74 -10.02 17.08
C GLU A 596 -8.67 -11.22 16.14
N GLY A 597 -7.95 -12.27 16.55
CA GLY A 597 -7.72 -13.46 15.74
C GLY A 597 -6.72 -13.29 14.60
N ALA A 598 -5.97 -12.18 14.53
CA ALA A 598 -4.95 -11.97 13.52
C ALA A 598 -3.63 -11.47 14.12
N TYR A 599 -2.52 -12.10 13.76
CA TYR A 599 -1.19 -11.85 14.31
C TYR A 599 -0.15 -11.80 13.20
N LEU A 600 0.74 -10.81 13.27
CA LEU A 600 1.96 -10.74 12.48
C LEU A 600 3.05 -11.52 13.19
N ILE A 601 3.65 -12.50 12.52
CA ILE A 601 4.70 -13.38 13.03
C ILE A 601 6.00 -13.08 12.29
N CYS A 602 7.09 -12.86 13.04
CA CYS A 602 8.44 -12.88 12.50
C CYS A 602 9.09 -14.22 12.86
N ALA A 603 9.47 -15.00 11.87
CA ALA A 603 10.23 -16.23 12.07
C ALA A 603 11.72 -15.88 12.22
N GLU A 604 12.19 -15.75 13.46
CA GLU A 604 13.60 -15.46 13.73
C GLU A 604 14.49 -16.69 13.49
N ASP A 605 13.92 -17.88 13.66
CA ASP A 605 14.51 -19.17 13.34
C ASP A 605 13.78 -19.86 12.16
N THR A 606 14.38 -20.89 11.59
CA THR A 606 13.76 -21.69 10.52
C THR A 606 12.64 -22.62 11.03
N THR A 607 12.48 -22.75 12.34
CA THR A 607 11.39 -23.49 12.98
C THR A 607 10.78 -22.61 14.06
N VAL A 608 9.49 -22.34 13.94
CA VAL A 608 8.72 -21.55 14.90
C VAL A 608 7.60 -22.41 15.47
N LYS A 609 7.47 -22.43 16.79
CA LYS A 609 6.38 -23.12 17.49
C LYS A 609 5.48 -22.08 18.13
N ILE A 610 4.21 -22.16 17.83
CA ILE A 610 3.19 -21.20 18.26
C ILE A 610 2.18 -21.96 19.11
N GLN A 611 2.15 -21.68 20.41
CA GLN A 611 1.16 -22.21 21.32
C GLN A 611 -0.09 -21.34 21.26
N VAL A 612 -1.23 -21.93 20.97
CA VAL A 612 -2.53 -21.25 20.93
C VAL A 612 -3.41 -21.68 22.09
N LYS A 613 -4.32 -20.85 22.51
CA LYS A 613 -5.33 -21.14 23.53
C LYS A 613 -6.66 -20.49 23.12
N THR A 614 -7.76 -21.08 23.55
CA THR A 614 -9.09 -20.47 23.37
C THR A 614 -9.10 -19.07 24.02
N ALA A 615 -9.50 -18.05 23.26
CA ALA A 615 -9.65 -16.71 23.79
C ALA A 615 -10.70 -16.69 24.89
N GLY A 616 -10.35 -16.13 26.05
CA GLY A 616 -11.31 -15.95 27.14
C GLY A 616 -12.43 -14.99 26.71
N LEU A 617 -13.68 -15.35 27.00
CA LEU A 617 -14.81 -14.45 26.79
C LEU A 617 -14.61 -13.17 27.64
N HIS A 618 -14.04 -12.14 27.03
CA HIS A 618 -14.01 -10.81 27.63
C HIS A 618 -15.41 -10.19 27.52
N TYR A 619 -16.22 -10.36 28.57
CA TYR A 619 -17.38 -9.51 28.72
C TYR A 619 -16.87 -8.09 28.98
N SER A 620 -16.89 -7.25 27.95
CA SER A 620 -16.75 -5.80 28.15
C SER A 620 -17.91 -5.33 29.02
N LYS A 621 -17.57 -4.89 30.25
CA LYS A 621 -18.50 -4.25 31.16
C LYS A 621 -18.85 -2.86 30.67
#